data_81b67eddfa7f973dfd0f921ee848c50b
#
_entry.id   81b67eddfa7f973dfd0f921ee848c50b
#
_cell.length_a   1.000
_cell.length_b   1.000
_cell.length_c   1.000
_cell.angle_alpha   90.00
_cell.angle_beta   90.00
_cell.angle_gamma   90.00
#
_symmetry.space_group_name_H-M   'P 1'
#
loop_
_entity.id
_entity.type
_entity.pdbx_description
1 polymer ?
#
loop_
_entity_poly.entity_id
_entity_poly.type
_entity_poly.pdbx_seq_one_letter_code
_entity_poly.pdbx_strand_id
1 'polypeptide(L)'
;IHGRQHHVASAAQLLFDRMDAARIKAQMRPVLDELPWKVRMKLAKALEAECREDLDARNRQAAQGAEGRTIVIEAARGGAHGSAFPLTPPRGYASAFQTLSPAILERAAVLYIWVDPAESRRKNIERGLPNAQGSILHHSVPMEVMLGQYGCDDMAWLIEQSGHPDRIHVERIVEEGGRFVPKTYRLPAARFDNRQDKTTFVRKPRDQWQPQEVKAMHDELSRALQTLRAGRSSL
;
A
#
# COMPACT_ATOMS: atom_id res chain seq x y z
N ILE A 1 7.19 10.05 -1.46
CA ILE A 1 7.30 8.82 -2.26
C ILE A 1 7.57 9.14 -3.75
N HIS A 2 7.41 10.35 -4.22
CA HIS A 2 7.38 10.68 -5.64
C HIS A 2 8.63 11.37 -6.19
N GLY A 3 9.78 11.21 -5.56
CA GLY A 3 11.00 11.86 -6.03
C GLY A 3 10.94 13.39 -6.01
N ARG A 4 10.00 13.98 -5.27
CA ARG A 4 9.93 15.43 -5.08
C ARG A 4 10.66 15.83 -3.83
N GLN A 5 11.56 16.78 -3.99
CA GLN A 5 12.15 17.50 -2.87
C GLN A 5 11.15 18.53 -2.31
N HIS A 6 11.12 18.68 -1.02
CA HIS A 6 10.30 19.66 -0.33
C HIS A 6 11.20 20.67 0.37
N HIS A 7 11.17 21.91 -0.08
CA HIS A 7 11.87 23.04 0.54
C HIS A 7 10.85 23.90 1.28
N VAL A 8 10.86 23.83 2.60
CA VAL A 8 9.89 24.48 3.48
C VAL A 8 10.60 25.21 4.63
N ALA A 9 9.98 26.26 5.12
CA ALA A 9 10.50 27.04 6.27
C ALA A 9 10.54 26.18 7.54
N SER A 10 9.53 25.35 7.79
CA SER A 10 9.46 24.42 8.92
C SER A 10 9.08 23.03 8.49
N ALA A 11 9.92 22.04 8.79
CA ALA A 11 9.65 20.64 8.54
C ALA A 11 8.57 20.07 9.45
N ALA A 12 8.52 20.51 10.70
CA ALA A 12 7.49 20.13 11.65
C ALA A 12 6.10 20.63 11.22
N GLN A 13 5.97 21.86 10.71
CA GLN A 13 4.70 22.35 10.16
C GLN A 13 4.26 21.53 8.95
N LEU A 14 5.17 21.20 8.04
CA LEU A 14 4.86 20.31 6.93
C LEU A 14 4.33 18.95 7.40
N LEU A 15 4.93 18.38 8.45
CA LEU A 15 4.45 17.13 9.05
C LEU A 15 3.02 17.29 9.57
N PHE A 16 2.74 18.36 10.32
CA PHE A 16 1.41 18.62 10.88
C PHE A 16 0.35 18.76 9.78
N ASP A 17 0.63 19.52 8.73
CA ASP A 17 -0.25 19.69 7.58
C ASP A 17 -0.54 18.35 6.88
N ARG A 18 0.47 17.49 6.76
CA ARG A 18 0.33 16.14 6.18
C ARG A 18 -0.49 15.21 7.05
N MET A 19 -0.31 15.28 8.37
CA MET A 19 -1.09 14.48 9.32
C MET A 19 -2.57 14.87 9.27
N ASP A 20 -2.89 16.17 9.30
CA ASP A 20 -4.28 16.62 9.23
C ASP A 20 -4.89 16.37 7.85
N ALA A 21 -4.15 16.52 6.77
CA ALA A 21 -4.62 16.14 5.43
C ALA A 21 -4.91 14.62 5.34
N ALA A 22 -4.12 13.77 5.99
CA ALA A 22 -4.39 12.34 6.05
C ALA A 22 -5.64 12.01 6.89
N ARG A 23 -5.84 12.71 8.00
CA ARG A 23 -7.05 12.58 8.84
C ARG A 23 -8.31 12.97 8.07
N ILE A 24 -8.30 14.11 7.39
CA ILE A 24 -9.41 14.57 6.56
C ILE A 24 -9.75 13.53 5.47
N LYS A 25 -8.75 12.98 4.79
CA LYS A 25 -8.97 11.90 3.81
C LYS A 25 -9.58 10.64 4.43
N ALA A 26 -9.27 10.37 5.69
CA ALA A 26 -9.85 9.27 6.45
C ALA A 26 -11.22 9.62 7.07
N GLN A 27 -11.83 10.74 6.69
CA GLN A 27 -13.08 11.27 7.23
C GLN A 27 -13.01 11.53 8.75
N MET A 28 -11.82 11.83 9.25
CA MET A 28 -11.56 12.21 10.63
C MET A 28 -11.35 13.73 10.72
N ARG A 29 -11.72 14.28 11.88
CA ARG A 29 -11.50 15.70 12.17
C ARG A 29 -9.98 16.02 12.20
N PRO A 30 -9.51 17.14 11.63
CA PRO A 30 -8.16 17.64 11.86
C PRO A 30 -7.97 17.96 13.34
N VAL A 31 -6.78 17.76 13.87
CA VAL A 31 -6.48 17.99 15.30
C VAL A 31 -5.39 19.03 15.46
N LEU A 32 -4.40 19.02 14.58
CA LEU A 32 -3.23 19.89 14.72
C LEU A 32 -3.52 21.32 14.25
N ASP A 33 -4.38 21.49 13.25
CA ASP A 33 -4.86 22.80 12.80
C ASP A 33 -5.78 23.49 13.81
N GLU A 34 -6.48 22.71 14.64
CA GLU A 34 -7.38 23.22 15.66
C GLU A 34 -6.67 23.57 16.99
N LEU A 35 -5.39 23.25 17.11
CA LEU A 35 -4.62 23.64 18.29
C LEU A 35 -4.47 25.17 18.36
N PRO A 36 -4.53 25.75 19.57
CA PRO A 36 -4.16 27.13 19.76
C PRO A 36 -2.77 27.38 19.15
N TRP A 37 -2.65 28.43 18.38
CA TRP A 37 -1.44 28.71 17.60
C TRP A 37 -0.15 28.68 18.43
N LYS A 38 -0.19 29.20 19.69
CA LYS A 38 0.96 29.15 20.61
C LYS A 38 1.38 27.72 20.97
N VAL A 39 0.41 26.81 21.09
CA VAL A 39 0.68 25.39 21.37
C VAL A 39 1.28 24.73 20.14
N ARG A 40 0.66 24.94 18.97
CA ARG A 40 1.17 24.42 17.69
C ARG A 40 2.60 24.85 17.43
N MET A 41 2.93 26.14 17.66
CA MET A 41 4.28 26.65 17.47
C MET A 41 5.30 26.08 18.46
N LYS A 42 4.90 25.86 19.74
CA LYS A 42 5.77 25.20 20.71
C LYS A 42 6.08 23.76 20.31
N LEU A 43 5.06 23.02 19.88
CA LEU A 43 5.23 21.65 19.37
C LEU A 43 6.12 21.62 18.12
N ALA A 44 5.85 22.49 17.16
CA ALA A 44 6.67 22.59 15.96
C ALA A 44 8.15 22.89 16.30
N LYS A 45 8.41 23.84 17.19
CA LYS A 45 9.77 24.16 17.64
C LYS A 45 10.46 22.97 18.31
N ALA A 46 9.72 22.21 19.13
CA ALA A 46 10.28 21.03 19.81
C ALA A 46 10.65 19.90 18.85
N LEU A 47 9.88 19.74 17.76
CA LEU A 47 10.06 18.65 16.77
C LEU A 47 10.86 19.08 15.53
N GLU A 48 11.18 20.37 15.37
CA GLU A 48 11.76 20.88 14.13
C GLU A 48 13.07 20.20 13.74
N ALA A 49 13.96 19.96 14.71
CA ALA A 49 15.27 19.36 14.43
C ALA A 49 15.13 17.94 13.87
N GLU A 50 14.34 17.11 14.51
CA GLU A 50 14.09 15.72 14.09
C GLU A 50 13.34 15.67 12.74
N CYS A 51 12.28 16.46 12.61
CA CYS A 51 11.54 16.56 11.35
C CYS A 51 12.38 17.07 10.19
N ARG A 52 13.32 17.99 10.46
CA ARG A 52 14.25 18.53 9.47
C ARG A 52 15.23 17.46 9.00
N GLU A 53 15.82 16.71 9.94
CA GLU A 53 16.72 15.60 9.61
C GLU A 53 16.03 14.57 8.72
N ASP A 54 14.81 14.15 9.08
CA ASP A 54 13.99 13.23 8.29
C ASP A 54 13.66 13.79 6.90
N LEU A 55 13.26 15.06 6.82
CA LEU A 55 12.94 15.72 5.55
C LEU A 55 14.16 15.80 4.65
N ASP A 56 15.30 16.16 5.18
CA ASP A 56 16.55 16.27 4.42
C ASP A 56 17.04 14.90 3.95
N ALA A 57 16.90 13.85 4.76
CA ALA A 57 17.16 12.48 4.35
C ALA A 57 16.26 12.06 3.17
N ARG A 58 14.96 12.36 3.23
CA ARG A 58 14.00 12.10 2.13
C ARG A 58 14.33 12.94 0.89
N ASN A 59 14.71 14.20 1.05
CA ASN A 59 15.12 15.05 -0.06
C ASN A 59 16.38 14.52 -0.75
N ARG A 60 17.38 14.05 0.02
CA ARG A 60 18.56 13.37 -0.56
C ARG A 60 18.21 12.13 -1.35
N GLN A 61 17.29 11.29 -0.84
CA GLN A 61 16.79 10.13 -1.58
C GLN A 61 16.03 10.54 -2.85
N ALA A 62 15.20 11.56 -2.77
CA ALA A 62 14.46 12.09 -3.91
C ALA A 62 15.39 12.64 -5.01
N ALA A 63 16.47 13.32 -4.62
CA ALA A 63 17.48 13.85 -5.55
C ALA A 63 18.19 12.75 -6.36
N GLN A 64 18.30 11.53 -5.80
CA GLN A 64 18.93 10.40 -6.49
C GLN A 64 18.07 9.82 -7.63
N GLY A 65 16.80 10.27 -7.74
CA GLY A 65 15.84 9.72 -8.71
C GLY A 65 15.44 8.28 -8.42
N ALA A 66 14.64 7.73 -9.32
CA ALA A 66 14.15 6.34 -9.23
C ALA A 66 14.73 5.45 -10.33
N GLU A 67 15.67 5.94 -11.12
CA GLU A 67 16.27 5.20 -12.22
C GLU A 67 17.07 4.00 -11.69
N GLY A 68 16.88 2.84 -12.31
CA GLY A 68 17.51 1.59 -11.87
C GLY A 68 17.01 1.03 -10.55
N ARG A 69 15.95 1.63 -9.95
CA ARG A 69 15.40 1.20 -8.65
C ARG A 69 13.98 0.67 -8.80
N THR A 70 13.66 -0.34 -8.01
CA THR A 70 12.29 -0.79 -7.80
C THR A 70 11.77 -0.21 -6.50
N ILE A 71 10.65 0.52 -6.57
CA ILE A 71 9.96 1.05 -5.40
C ILE A 71 8.80 0.12 -5.09
N VAL A 72 8.82 -0.48 -3.90
CA VAL A 72 7.72 -1.32 -3.42
C VAL A 72 6.77 -0.47 -2.57
N ILE A 73 5.50 -0.47 -2.95
CA ILE A 73 4.43 0.19 -2.20
C ILE A 73 3.53 -0.92 -1.65
N GLU A 74 3.59 -1.15 -0.35
CA GLU A 74 2.67 -2.06 0.32
C GLU A 74 1.32 -1.35 0.54
N ALA A 75 0.24 -2.03 0.18
CA ALA A 75 -1.11 -1.56 0.41
C ALA A 75 -2.02 -2.73 0.82
N ALA A 76 -2.70 -2.58 1.94
CA ALA A 76 -3.81 -3.43 2.33
C ALA A 76 -5.10 -2.60 2.20
N ARG A 77 -6.02 -3.07 1.37
CA ARG A 77 -7.31 -2.42 1.13
C ARG A 77 -8.40 -3.49 1.02
N GLY A 78 -9.58 -3.14 1.50
CA GLY A 78 -10.70 -4.07 1.47
C GLY A 78 -12.00 -3.37 1.82
N GLY A 79 -13.02 -4.16 2.08
CA GLY A 79 -14.34 -3.77 2.53
C GLY A 79 -14.88 -4.70 3.59
N ALA A 80 -16.10 -4.44 4.04
CA ALA A 80 -16.77 -5.29 5.01
C ALA A 80 -17.03 -6.69 4.41
N HIS A 81 -16.99 -7.71 5.25
CA HIS A 81 -17.32 -9.07 4.84
C HIS A 81 -18.71 -9.12 4.21
N GLY A 82 -18.83 -9.81 3.05
CA GLY A 82 -20.07 -9.90 2.31
C GLY A 82 -20.44 -8.67 1.48
N SER A 83 -19.58 -7.66 1.37
CA SER A 83 -19.85 -6.53 0.48
C SER A 83 -19.94 -6.95 -0.98
N ALA A 84 -20.85 -6.32 -1.73
CA ALA A 84 -20.93 -6.46 -3.18
C ALA A 84 -19.81 -5.66 -3.89
N PHE A 85 -19.45 -6.06 -5.10
CA PHE A 85 -18.49 -5.35 -5.95
C PHE A 85 -19.19 -4.53 -7.04
N PRO A 86 -18.62 -3.36 -7.40
CA PRO A 86 -17.41 -2.74 -6.85
C PRO A 86 -17.60 -2.26 -5.42
N LEU A 87 -16.50 -2.26 -4.65
CA LEU A 87 -16.52 -1.68 -3.30
C LEU A 87 -16.73 -0.16 -3.36
N THR A 88 -17.60 0.35 -2.48
CA THR A 88 -17.87 1.79 -2.44
C THR A 88 -16.64 2.58 -1.93
N PRO A 89 -16.20 3.63 -2.63
CA PRO A 89 -15.14 4.50 -2.16
C PRO A 89 -15.37 5.04 -0.74
N PRO A 90 -14.32 5.21 0.07
CA PRO A 90 -12.90 5.06 -0.24
C PRO A 90 -12.35 3.63 -0.05
N ARG A 91 -13.19 2.60 -0.04
CA ARG A 91 -12.82 1.21 0.20
C ARG A 91 -12.30 0.54 -1.07
N GLY A 92 -11.56 -0.56 -0.86
CA GLY A 92 -11.05 -1.41 -1.94
C GLY A 92 -9.79 -0.88 -2.64
N TYR A 93 -9.23 -1.73 -3.49
CA TYR A 93 -8.07 -1.41 -4.32
C TYR A 93 -8.43 -0.51 -5.49
N ALA A 94 -9.64 -0.63 -6.07
CA ALA A 94 -10.09 0.26 -7.14
C ALA A 94 -9.98 1.74 -6.71
N SER A 95 -10.52 2.07 -5.54
CA SER A 95 -10.44 3.42 -4.99
C SER A 95 -8.99 3.82 -4.63
N ALA A 96 -8.21 2.89 -4.08
CA ALA A 96 -6.81 3.15 -3.73
C ALA A 96 -5.95 3.48 -4.95
N PHE A 97 -6.07 2.72 -6.04
CA PHE A 97 -5.34 2.99 -7.28
C PHE A 97 -5.69 4.34 -7.91
N GLN A 98 -6.94 4.77 -7.81
CA GLN A 98 -7.36 6.09 -8.27
C GLN A 98 -6.68 7.24 -7.52
N THR A 99 -6.11 7.02 -6.32
CA THR A 99 -5.35 8.04 -5.58
C THR A 99 -3.90 8.16 -6.02
N LEU A 100 -3.37 7.18 -6.77
CA LEU A 100 -2.00 7.21 -7.26
C LEU A 100 -1.85 8.23 -8.39
N SER A 101 -0.70 8.90 -8.47
CA SER A 101 -0.46 9.86 -9.55
C SER A 101 -0.35 9.16 -10.91
N PRO A 102 -0.66 9.87 -12.02
CA PRO A 102 -0.44 9.35 -13.38
C PRO A 102 0.94 8.74 -13.59
N ALA A 103 1.99 9.44 -13.16
CA ALA A 103 3.38 8.98 -13.29
C ALA A 103 3.67 7.65 -12.56
N ILE A 104 2.94 7.34 -11.48
CA ILE A 104 3.02 6.04 -10.81
C ILE A 104 2.26 5.01 -11.64
N LEU A 105 1.03 5.29 -12.04
CA LEU A 105 0.18 4.36 -12.77
C LEU A 105 0.82 3.91 -14.10
N GLU A 106 1.49 4.81 -14.80
CA GLU A 106 2.22 4.50 -16.05
C GLU A 106 3.38 3.52 -15.86
N ARG A 107 3.90 3.41 -14.64
CA ARG A 107 5.09 2.59 -14.33
C ARG A 107 4.81 1.45 -13.35
N ALA A 108 3.64 1.41 -12.77
CA ALA A 108 3.27 0.44 -11.75
C ALA A 108 3.03 -0.97 -12.33
N ALA A 109 3.31 -1.96 -11.51
CA ALA A 109 2.85 -3.32 -11.67
C ALA A 109 2.35 -3.82 -10.31
N VAL A 110 1.36 -4.69 -10.29
CA VAL A 110 0.67 -5.14 -9.08
C VAL A 110 1.00 -6.59 -8.80
N LEU A 111 1.66 -6.84 -7.67
CA LEU A 111 1.79 -8.19 -7.12
C LEU A 111 0.72 -8.37 -6.04
N TYR A 112 -0.30 -9.14 -6.35
CA TYR A 112 -1.40 -9.43 -5.43
C TYR A 112 -1.10 -10.70 -4.63
N ILE A 113 -0.94 -10.56 -3.31
CA ILE A 113 -0.78 -11.71 -2.42
C ILE A 113 -2.17 -12.24 -2.08
N TRP A 114 -2.56 -13.32 -2.75
CA TRP A 114 -3.89 -13.89 -2.62
C TRP A 114 -3.97 -14.84 -1.44
N VAL A 115 -4.82 -14.48 -0.49
CA VAL A 115 -5.12 -15.26 0.71
C VAL A 115 -6.64 -15.33 0.82
N ASP A 116 -7.19 -16.52 1.08
CA ASP A 116 -8.62 -16.59 1.32
C ASP A 116 -9.01 -15.99 2.70
N PRO A 117 -10.27 -15.58 2.89
CA PRO A 117 -10.69 -14.88 4.10
C PRO A 117 -10.49 -15.70 5.38
N ALA A 118 -10.62 -17.03 5.34
CA ALA A 118 -10.44 -17.89 6.51
C ALA A 118 -8.97 -17.90 6.93
N GLU A 119 -8.05 -18.08 5.97
CA GLU A 119 -6.62 -18.06 6.20
C GLU A 119 -6.12 -16.67 6.64
N SER A 120 -6.67 -15.61 6.08
CA SER A 120 -6.37 -14.24 6.51
C SER A 120 -6.70 -14.02 7.99
N ARG A 121 -7.87 -14.48 8.43
CA ARG A 121 -8.29 -14.41 9.85
C ARG A 121 -7.40 -15.29 10.74
N ARG A 122 -7.09 -16.50 10.31
CA ARG A 122 -6.20 -17.40 11.05
C ARG A 122 -4.84 -16.74 11.28
N LYS A 123 -4.22 -16.21 10.24
CA LYS A 123 -2.94 -15.47 10.31
C LYS A 123 -3.01 -14.24 11.20
N ASN A 124 -4.12 -13.52 11.17
CA ASN A 124 -4.32 -12.37 12.06
C ASN A 124 -4.35 -12.78 13.53
N ILE A 125 -5.05 -13.86 13.88
CA ILE A 125 -5.09 -14.39 15.25
C ILE A 125 -3.69 -14.83 15.70
N GLU A 126 -2.97 -15.57 14.88
CA GLU A 126 -1.60 -16.01 15.18
C GLU A 126 -0.63 -14.86 15.45
N ARG A 127 -0.79 -13.73 14.74
CA ARG A 127 0.04 -12.54 14.99
C ARG A 127 -0.19 -11.92 16.37
N GLY A 128 -1.34 -12.14 16.98
CA GLY A 128 -1.69 -11.65 18.31
C GLY A 128 -1.27 -12.54 19.47
N LEU A 129 -0.66 -13.71 19.21
CA LEU A 129 -0.24 -14.63 20.26
C LEU A 129 0.98 -14.12 21.04
N PRO A 130 1.04 -14.36 22.39
CA PRO A 130 2.06 -13.75 23.28
C PRO A 130 3.51 -14.14 23.03
N ASN A 131 3.76 -15.18 22.25
CA ASN A 131 5.12 -15.71 21.98
C ASN A 131 5.86 -14.95 20.86
N ALA A 132 5.27 -13.92 20.34
CA ALA A 132 5.84 -13.13 19.29
C ALA A 132 6.70 -12.00 19.90
N GLN A 133 7.99 -12.24 20.07
CA GLN A 133 8.93 -11.27 20.65
C GLN A 133 8.97 -9.96 19.84
N GLY A 134 8.35 -8.90 20.40
CA GLY A 134 8.67 -7.49 20.16
C GLY A 134 8.78 -6.92 18.74
N SER A 135 8.46 -7.68 17.70
CA SER A 135 8.50 -7.20 16.31
C SER A 135 7.20 -6.48 15.95
N ILE A 136 7.30 -5.39 15.18
CA ILE A 136 6.14 -4.71 14.57
C ILE A 136 5.27 -5.64 13.70
N LEU A 137 5.78 -6.82 13.34
CA LEU A 137 5.06 -7.85 12.59
C LEU A 137 4.09 -8.67 13.47
N HIS A 138 4.08 -8.46 14.78
CA HIS A 138 3.30 -9.20 15.75
C HIS A 138 2.08 -8.41 16.27
N HIS A 139 1.46 -7.62 15.42
CA HIS A 139 0.21 -6.95 15.74
C HIS A 139 -0.97 -7.66 15.08
N SER A 140 -1.94 -8.07 15.89
CA SER A 140 -3.24 -8.49 15.39
C SER A 140 -4.15 -7.27 15.23
N VAL A 141 -4.95 -7.30 14.18
CA VAL A 141 -6.05 -6.36 14.00
C VAL A 141 -7.26 -6.91 14.78
N PRO A 142 -7.99 -6.10 15.57
CA PRO A 142 -9.23 -6.55 16.21
C PRO A 142 -10.18 -7.20 15.20
N MET A 143 -10.85 -8.28 15.58
CA MET A 143 -11.68 -9.06 14.64
C MET A 143 -12.81 -8.21 14.03
N GLU A 144 -13.36 -7.28 14.78
CA GLU A 144 -14.35 -6.33 14.29
C GLU A 144 -13.80 -5.49 13.12
N VAL A 145 -12.57 -4.99 13.25
CA VAL A 145 -11.88 -4.23 12.18
C VAL A 145 -11.55 -5.15 11.00
N MET A 146 -11.11 -6.38 11.27
CA MET A 146 -10.86 -7.38 10.21
C MET A 146 -12.13 -7.63 9.37
N LEU A 147 -13.27 -7.85 10.00
CA LEU A 147 -14.51 -8.12 9.30
C LEU A 147 -15.11 -6.85 8.67
N GLY A 148 -14.93 -5.69 9.30
CA GLY A 148 -15.50 -4.42 8.83
C GLY A 148 -14.70 -3.70 7.74
N GLN A 149 -13.38 -3.93 7.68
CA GLN A 149 -12.49 -3.20 6.76
C GLN A 149 -11.66 -4.10 5.84
N TYR A 150 -11.42 -5.36 6.22
CA TYR A 150 -10.58 -6.30 5.50
C TYR A 150 -11.28 -7.65 5.28
N GLY A 151 -12.60 -7.69 5.41
CA GLY A 151 -13.41 -8.91 5.27
C GLY A 151 -13.51 -9.43 3.84
N CYS A 152 -13.30 -8.58 2.86
CA CYS A 152 -13.16 -8.90 1.45
C CYS A 152 -12.26 -7.87 0.76
N ASP A 153 -11.78 -8.17 -0.45
CA ASP A 153 -11.10 -7.23 -1.34
C ASP A 153 -11.60 -7.38 -2.78
N ASP A 154 -11.33 -6.37 -3.61
CA ASP A 154 -11.84 -6.27 -4.98
C ASP A 154 -10.79 -6.61 -6.05
N MET A 155 -9.61 -7.16 -5.68
CA MET A 155 -8.56 -7.44 -6.68
C MET A 155 -8.95 -8.48 -7.70
N ALA A 156 -9.60 -9.57 -7.27
CA ALA A 156 -10.08 -10.61 -8.20
C ALA A 156 -11.09 -10.02 -9.19
N TRP A 157 -12.02 -9.22 -8.68
CA TRP A 157 -13.02 -8.50 -9.50
C TRP A 157 -12.35 -7.53 -10.49
N LEU A 158 -11.35 -6.75 -10.07
CA LEU A 158 -10.61 -5.84 -10.96
C LEU A 158 -9.91 -6.58 -12.11
N ILE A 159 -9.32 -7.75 -11.83
CA ILE A 159 -8.70 -8.58 -12.86
C ILE A 159 -9.77 -9.09 -13.84
N GLU A 160 -10.90 -9.59 -13.34
CA GLU A 160 -12.00 -10.06 -14.17
C GLU A 160 -12.58 -8.96 -15.06
N GLN A 161 -12.79 -7.76 -14.50
CA GLN A 161 -13.29 -6.59 -15.25
C GLN A 161 -12.33 -6.11 -16.34
N SER A 162 -11.03 -6.37 -16.21
CA SER A 162 -10.06 -6.03 -17.26
C SER A 162 -10.20 -6.90 -18.53
N GLY A 163 -10.86 -8.04 -18.45
CA GLY A 163 -10.92 -9.04 -19.51
C GLY A 163 -9.59 -9.78 -19.74
N HIS A 164 -8.59 -9.60 -18.89
CA HIS A 164 -7.27 -10.20 -18.99
C HIS A 164 -6.81 -10.77 -17.64
N PRO A 165 -6.23 -11.97 -17.60
CA PRO A 165 -5.84 -12.61 -16.35
C PRO A 165 -4.58 -11.98 -15.69
N ASP A 166 -3.85 -11.16 -16.43
CA ASP A 166 -2.52 -10.63 -16.09
C ASP A 166 -2.47 -9.11 -15.94
N ARG A 167 -3.63 -8.43 -15.83
CA ARG A 167 -3.70 -6.98 -15.69
C ARG A 167 -4.94 -6.49 -14.97
N ILE A 168 -4.89 -5.22 -14.58
CA ILE A 168 -6.05 -4.46 -14.13
C ILE A 168 -6.15 -3.14 -14.90
N HIS A 169 -7.34 -2.57 -14.95
CA HIS A 169 -7.60 -1.26 -15.52
C HIS A 169 -7.91 -0.27 -14.40
N VAL A 170 -7.27 0.91 -14.46
CA VAL A 170 -7.52 2.03 -13.53
C VAL A 170 -7.93 3.25 -14.34
N GLU A 171 -9.16 3.69 -14.18
CA GLU A 171 -9.67 4.87 -14.85
C GLU A 171 -9.46 6.11 -13.98
N ARG A 172 -9.02 7.18 -14.61
CA ARG A 172 -8.87 8.49 -13.96
C ARG A 172 -9.27 9.59 -14.91
N ILE A 173 -9.77 10.69 -14.32
CA ILE A 173 -9.86 11.96 -15.02
C ILE A 173 -8.50 12.64 -14.91
N VAL A 174 -7.91 13.00 -16.02
CA VAL A 174 -6.63 13.72 -16.13
C VAL A 174 -6.84 15.03 -16.88
N GLU A 175 -5.99 16.01 -16.58
CA GLU A 175 -5.99 17.28 -17.32
C GLU A 175 -4.99 17.17 -18.48
N GLU A 176 -5.48 17.31 -19.71
CA GLU A 176 -4.69 17.34 -20.94
C GLU A 176 -5.10 18.56 -21.77
N GLY A 177 -4.17 19.48 -21.99
CA GLY A 177 -4.40 20.69 -22.80
C GLY A 177 -5.51 21.60 -22.26
N GLY A 178 -5.66 21.71 -20.94
CA GLY A 178 -6.69 22.51 -20.27
C GLY A 178 -8.08 21.86 -20.25
N ARG A 179 -8.20 20.59 -20.62
CA ARG A 179 -9.46 19.83 -20.59
C ARG A 179 -9.32 18.62 -19.66
N PHE A 180 -10.40 18.27 -18.99
CA PHE A 180 -10.50 17.06 -18.20
C PHE A 180 -11.00 15.91 -19.07
N VAL A 181 -10.14 14.88 -19.24
CA VAL A 181 -10.45 13.72 -20.09
C VAL A 181 -10.30 12.42 -19.29
N PRO A 182 -11.13 11.40 -19.56
CA PRO A 182 -10.93 10.08 -18.97
C PRO A 182 -9.70 9.41 -19.59
N LYS A 183 -8.86 8.82 -18.74
CA LYS A 183 -7.67 8.06 -19.14
C LYS A 183 -7.67 6.71 -18.42
N THR A 184 -7.49 5.63 -19.18
CA THR A 184 -7.38 4.28 -18.65
C THR A 184 -5.92 3.86 -18.59
N TYR A 185 -5.46 3.54 -17.39
CA TYR A 185 -4.13 2.96 -17.16
C TYR A 185 -4.26 1.45 -17.09
N ARG A 186 -3.43 0.73 -17.86
CA ARG A 186 -3.37 -0.73 -17.87
C ARG A 186 -2.16 -1.16 -17.07
N LEU A 187 -2.38 -1.75 -15.90
CA LEU A 187 -1.30 -2.17 -15.01
C LEU A 187 -1.14 -3.68 -15.09
N PRO A 188 0.08 -4.19 -15.37
CA PRO A 188 0.37 -5.61 -15.19
C PRO A 188 0.02 -6.05 -13.78
N ALA A 189 -0.65 -7.18 -13.65
CA ALA A 189 -1.05 -7.74 -12.37
C ALA A 189 -0.76 -9.24 -12.33
N ALA A 190 -0.16 -9.71 -11.25
CA ALA A 190 0.06 -11.12 -11.03
C ALA A 190 -0.38 -11.52 -9.63
N ARG A 191 -0.85 -12.77 -9.50
CA ARG A 191 -1.24 -13.37 -8.20
C ARG A 191 -0.08 -14.20 -7.67
N PHE A 192 0.26 -13.96 -6.41
CA PHE A 192 1.01 -14.91 -5.59
C PHE A 192 -0.02 -15.69 -4.76
N ASP A 193 -0.23 -16.95 -5.09
CA ASP A 193 -1.19 -17.78 -4.36
C ASP A 193 -0.64 -18.25 -3.02
N ASN A 194 -1.10 -17.61 -1.95
CA ASN A 194 -0.72 -17.89 -0.58
C ASN A 194 -1.85 -18.51 0.25
N ARG A 195 -2.85 -19.09 -0.40
CA ARG A 195 -3.96 -19.75 0.30
C ARG A 195 -3.51 -20.96 1.12
N GLN A 196 -2.42 -21.60 0.73
CA GLN A 196 -1.79 -22.72 1.44
C GLN A 196 -0.57 -22.31 2.27
N ASP A 197 -0.52 -21.03 2.68
CA ASP A 197 0.52 -20.50 3.56
C ASP A 197 1.96 -20.82 3.15
N LYS A 198 2.40 -20.27 2.05
CA LYS A 198 3.78 -20.39 1.56
C LYS A 198 4.78 -19.43 2.21
N THR A 199 4.37 -18.64 3.20
CA THR A 199 5.18 -17.53 3.72
C THR A 199 5.41 -17.49 5.22
N THR A 200 4.64 -18.18 6.04
CA THR A 200 4.78 -18.12 7.50
C THR A 200 6.12 -18.68 7.99
N PHE A 201 6.72 -19.62 7.27
CA PHE A 201 8.01 -20.22 7.65
C PHE A 201 9.15 -19.17 7.73
N VAL A 202 9.09 -18.05 6.98
CA VAL A 202 10.13 -17.01 7.00
C VAL A 202 10.26 -16.30 8.36
N ARG A 203 9.28 -16.50 9.25
CA ARG A 203 9.33 -15.99 10.64
C ARG A 203 10.21 -16.83 11.55
N LYS A 204 10.49 -18.08 11.17
CA LYS A 204 11.41 -18.95 11.88
C LYS A 204 12.86 -18.50 11.63
N PRO A 205 13.80 -18.82 12.53
CA PRO A 205 15.22 -18.71 12.25
C PRO A 205 15.58 -19.38 10.92
N ARG A 206 16.51 -18.80 10.16
CA ARG A 206 16.81 -19.22 8.80
C ARG A 206 17.32 -20.66 8.69
N ASP A 207 17.98 -21.15 9.72
CA ASP A 207 18.46 -22.54 9.87
C ASP A 207 17.33 -23.56 10.04
N GLN A 208 16.12 -23.10 10.37
CA GLN A 208 14.92 -23.93 10.50
C GLN A 208 14.05 -23.95 9.23
N TRP A 209 14.43 -23.25 8.17
CA TRP A 209 13.68 -23.24 6.93
C TRP A 209 13.81 -24.57 6.19
N GLN A 210 12.68 -25.17 5.82
CA GLN A 210 12.69 -26.41 5.08
C GLN A 210 12.88 -26.12 3.58
N PRO A 211 13.74 -26.89 2.86
CA PRO A 211 13.98 -26.67 1.44
C PRO A 211 12.71 -26.68 0.58
N GLN A 212 11.70 -27.48 0.95
CA GLN A 212 10.42 -27.54 0.23
C GLN A 212 9.60 -26.26 0.42
N GLU A 213 9.61 -25.65 1.63
CA GLU A 213 8.91 -24.37 1.90
C GLU A 213 9.55 -23.25 1.08
N VAL A 214 10.89 -23.19 1.09
CA VAL A 214 11.66 -22.22 0.30
C VAL A 214 11.38 -22.37 -1.19
N LYS A 215 11.41 -23.61 -1.70
CA LYS A 215 11.15 -23.90 -3.11
C LYS A 215 9.74 -23.50 -3.51
N ALA A 216 8.71 -23.84 -2.72
CA ALA A 216 7.33 -23.51 -3.02
C ALA A 216 7.09 -21.99 -3.09
N MET A 217 7.67 -21.23 -2.15
CA MET A 217 7.62 -19.77 -2.17
C MET A 217 8.35 -19.19 -3.39
N HIS A 218 9.55 -19.68 -3.69
CA HIS A 218 10.37 -19.22 -4.80
C HIS A 218 9.71 -19.48 -6.16
N ASP A 219 9.17 -20.67 -6.37
CA ASP A 219 8.49 -21.04 -7.62
C ASP A 219 7.27 -20.14 -7.87
N GLU A 220 6.47 -19.92 -6.82
CA GLU A 220 5.28 -19.06 -6.88
C GLU A 220 5.65 -17.59 -7.18
N LEU A 221 6.67 -17.07 -6.49
CA LEU A 221 7.15 -15.70 -6.71
C LEU A 221 7.73 -15.54 -8.11
N SER A 222 8.53 -16.52 -8.58
CA SER A 222 9.13 -16.51 -9.91
C SER A 222 8.05 -16.50 -10.99
N ARG A 223 7.01 -17.32 -10.86
CA ARG A 223 5.86 -17.33 -11.76
C ARG A 223 5.17 -15.97 -11.79
N ALA A 224 4.88 -15.39 -10.63
CA ALA A 224 4.24 -14.09 -10.54
C ALA A 224 5.09 -12.99 -11.19
N LEU A 225 6.40 -12.96 -10.94
CA LEU A 225 7.31 -11.99 -11.53
C LEU A 225 7.45 -12.15 -13.05
N GLN A 226 7.43 -13.38 -13.57
CA GLN A 226 7.39 -13.64 -15.01
C GLN A 226 6.13 -13.08 -15.65
N THR A 227 4.96 -13.28 -15.03
CA THR A 227 3.68 -12.70 -15.48
C THR A 227 3.77 -11.17 -15.53
N LEU A 228 4.29 -10.52 -14.48
CA LEU A 228 4.45 -9.06 -14.45
C LEU A 228 5.38 -8.54 -15.56
N ARG A 229 6.47 -9.27 -15.84
CA ARG A 229 7.41 -8.91 -16.93
C ARG A 229 6.75 -9.03 -18.30
N ALA A 230 6.07 -10.14 -18.56
CA ALA A 230 5.35 -10.37 -19.81
C ALA A 230 4.24 -9.32 -20.03
N GLY A 231 3.43 -9.06 -19.00
CA GLY A 231 2.38 -8.04 -19.05
C GLY A 231 2.92 -6.63 -19.32
N ARG A 232 4.15 -6.33 -18.90
CA ARG A 232 4.79 -5.03 -19.16
C ARG A 232 5.30 -4.89 -20.60
N SER A 233 5.73 -5.98 -21.21
CA SER A 233 6.21 -5.98 -22.60
C SER A 233 5.08 -5.91 -23.63
N SER A 234 3.83 -6.12 -23.19
CA SER A 234 2.61 -6.11 -24.03
C SER A 234 1.78 -4.81 -23.89
N LEU A 235 2.31 -3.80 -23.20
CA LEU A 235 1.73 -2.44 -23.08
C LEU A 235 2.35 -1.49 -24.09
#